data_c250e0971ef688a0bc10cd4ad7160c52
#
_entry.id   c250e0971ef688a0bc10cd4ad7160c52
#
_cell.length_a   1.000
_cell.length_b   1.000
_cell.length_c   1.000
_cell.angle_alpha   90.00
_cell.angle_beta   90.00
_cell.angle_gamma   90.00
#
_symmetry.space_group_name_H-M   'P 1'
#
loop_
_entity.id
_entity.type
_entity.pdbx_description
1 polymer ?
#
loop_
_entity_poly.entity_id
_entity_poly.type
_entity_poly.pdbx_seq_one_letter_code
_entity_poly.pdbx_strand_id
1 'polypeptide(L)'
;MQLLVLDLDGTLAPYDAATAPANVETLKKAERAGVRICLCSGKPVFYLCAFMRQFGLQDPILIGENGAEIQFGYKLPPRYFYRTPYSERAEKSLRFFEAEIKKTLPEMWFQPNKTELSPFPKSAREFEIIDTIIANHRDKAQDIRILKYHDCFDFIPANINKGAALRFLADKLGISTEEICCIGDSKNDFPMFEVAGKSYGIKLKSPHPKAVPVGSLEEALDIVLKNE
;
A
#
# COMPACT_ATOMS: atom_id res chain seq x y z
N MET A 1 -15.14 15.35 4.37
CA MET A 1 -14.00 14.52 3.90
C MET A 1 -13.67 14.86 2.46
N GLN A 2 -12.40 15.09 2.10
CA GLN A 2 -11.98 15.40 0.73
C GLN A 2 -11.25 14.23 0.04
N LEU A 3 -10.66 13.33 0.83
CA LEU A 3 -9.88 12.19 0.30
C LEU A 3 -10.24 10.91 1.08
N LEU A 4 -10.67 9.89 0.35
CA LEU A 4 -10.86 8.53 0.84
C LEU A 4 -9.72 7.65 0.32
N VAL A 5 -8.95 7.08 1.23
CA VAL A 5 -7.80 6.22 0.95
C VAL A 5 -8.12 4.80 1.35
N LEU A 6 -7.93 3.88 0.43
CA LEU A 6 -8.20 2.46 0.61
C LEU A 6 -6.91 1.66 0.38
N ASP A 7 -6.61 0.73 1.26
CA ASP A 7 -5.70 -0.35 0.90
C ASP A 7 -6.36 -1.29 -0.12
N LEU A 8 -5.55 -2.11 -0.78
CA LEU A 8 -6.04 -3.05 -1.80
C LEU A 8 -6.35 -4.43 -1.22
N ASP A 9 -5.32 -5.18 -0.93
CA ASP A 9 -5.41 -6.61 -0.60
C ASP A 9 -5.96 -6.81 0.82
N GLY A 10 -7.11 -7.48 0.96
CA GLY A 10 -7.80 -7.62 2.23
C GLY A 10 -8.74 -6.46 2.58
N THR A 11 -8.65 -5.34 1.86
CA THR A 11 -9.48 -4.14 2.05
C THR A 11 -10.44 -3.95 0.88
N LEU A 12 -9.97 -3.37 -0.23
CA LEU A 12 -10.81 -3.12 -1.42
C LEU A 12 -11.05 -4.41 -2.19
N ALA A 13 -10.04 -5.27 -2.29
CA ALA A 13 -10.12 -6.58 -2.91
C ALA A 13 -9.88 -7.66 -1.84
N PRO A 14 -10.87 -8.50 -1.52
CA PRO A 14 -10.66 -9.70 -0.72
C PRO A 14 -9.62 -10.61 -1.37
N TYR A 15 -8.84 -11.35 -0.56
CA TYR A 15 -7.77 -12.22 -1.07
C TYR A 15 -8.26 -13.34 -1.99
N ASP A 16 -9.50 -13.79 -1.80
CA ASP A 16 -10.10 -14.94 -2.45
C ASP A 16 -11.34 -14.61 -3.31
N ALA A 17 -11.62 -13.32 -3.50
CA ALA A 17 -12.80 -12.88 -4.24
C ALA A 17 -12.57 -11.56 -4.99
N ALA A 18 -13.42 -11.29 -5.97
CA ALA A 18 -13.45 -9.98 -6.61
C ALA A 18 -14.05 -8.92 -5.68
N THR A 19 -13.68 -7.66 -5.91
CA THR A 19 -14.34 -6.52 -5.25
C THR A 19 -15.84 -6.55 -5.50
N ALA A 20 -16.64 -6.42 -4.44
CA ALA A 20 -18.09 -6.43 -4.56
C ALA A 20 -18.58 -5.25 -5.44
N PRO A 21 -19.45 -5.50 -6.44
CA PRO A 21 -19.97 -4.43 -7.31
C PRO A 21 -20.63 -3.28 -6.54
N ALA A 22 -21.30 -3.57 -5.40
CA ALA A 22 -21.90 -2.56 -4.54
C ALA A 22 -20.86 -1.57 -3.98
N ASN A 23 -19.67 -2.05 -3.57
CA ASN A 23 -18.59 -1.19 -3.10
C ASN A 23 -18.06 -0.29 -4.22
N VAL A 24 -17.92 -0.82 -5.44
CA VAL A 24 -17.51 -0.03 -6.61
C VAL A 24 -18.52 1.10 -6.90
N GLU A 25 -19.81 0.81 -6.88
CA GLU A 25 -20.85 1.82 -7.08
C GLU A 25 -20.88 2.86 -5.95
N THR A 26 -20.59 2.45 -4.73
CA THR A 26 -20.46 3.36 -3.58
C THR A 26 -19.28 4.31 -3.77
N LEU A 27 -18.12 3.83 -4.20
CA LEU A 27 -16.96 4.66 -4.52
C LEU A 27 -17.24 5.64 -5.66
N LYS A 28 -17.95 5.23 -6.71
CA LYS A 28 -18.37 6.13 -7.79
C LYS A 28 -19.35 7.21 -7.31
N LYS A 29 -20.24 6.88 -6.38
CA LYS A 29 -21.14 7.88 -5.77
C LYS A 29 -20.33 8.91 -4.96
N ALA A 30 -19.36 8.45 -4.17
CA ALA A 30 -18.47 9.32 -3.42
C ALA A 30 -17.67 10.26 -4.35
N GLU A 31 -17.10 9.70 -5.44
CA GLU A 31 -16.39 10.50 -6.44
C GLU A 31 -17.29 11.56 -7.09
N ARG A 32 -18.52 11.22 -7.47
CA ARG A 32 -19.50 12.17 -7.99
C ARG A 32 -19.92 13.25 -7.00
N ALA A 33 -19.85 12.94 -5.71
CA ALA A 33 -20.06 13.91 -4.63
C ALA A 33 -18.83 14.78 -4.33
N GLY A 34 -17.74 14.62 -5.07
CA GLY A 34 -16.52 15.43 -4.94
C GLY A 34 -15.43 14.84 -4.05
N VAL A 35 -15.63 13.64 -3.50
CA VAL A 35 -14.61 12.93 -2.72
C VAL A 35 -13.58 12.32 -3.67
N ARG A 36 -12.30 12.63 -3.47
CA ARG A 36 -11.22 11.98 -4.21
C ARG A 36 -11.01 10.57 -3.68
N ILE A 37 -10.86 9.60 -4.59
CA ILE A 37 -10.59 8.21 -4.24
C ILE A 37 -9.12 7.90 -4.47
N CYS A 38 -8.45 7.36 -3.46
CA CYS A 38 -7.06 6.95 -3.51
C CYS A 38 -6.92 5.47 -3.15
N LEU A 39 -6.19 4.74 -3.99
CA LEU A 39 -5.77 3.37 -3.69
C LEU A 39 -4.30 3.38 -3.26
N CYS A 40 -3.98 2.82 -2.09
CA CYS A 40 -2.64 2.84 -1.49
C CYS A 40 -2.21 1.42 -1.11
N SER A 41 -1.28 0.83 -1.87
CA SER A 41 -0.91 -0.59 -1.75
C SER A 41 0.61 -0.83 -1.85
N GLY A 42 1.06 -2.02 -1.42
CA GLY A 42 2.39 -2.55 -1.72
C GLY A 42 2.56 -3.02 -3.18
N LYS A 43 1.48 -3.03 -3.98
CA LYS A 43 1.58 -3.38 -5.41
C LYS A 43 2.18 -2.23 -6.23
N PRO A 44 2.90 -2.52 -7.34
CA PRO A 44 3.38 -1.47 -8.23
C PRO A 44 2.22 -0.68 -8.85
N VAL A 45 2.45 0.61 -9.13
CA VAL A 45 1.42 1.51 -9.69
C VAL A 45 0.78 0.95 -10.97
N PHE A 46 1.55 0.26 -11.84
CA PHE A 46 0.99 -0.35 -13.05
C PHE A 46 -0.09 -1.39 -12.75
N TYR A 47 0.09 -2.19 -11.69
CA TYR A 47 -0.92 -3.12 -11.24
C TYR A 47 -2.19 -2.37 -10.80
N LEU A 48 -2.01 -1.30 -10.02
CA LEU A 48 -3.11 -0.46 -9.54
C LEU A 48 -3.84 0.23 -10.70
N CYS A 49 -3.13 0.67 -11.75
CA CYS A 49 -3.74 1.23 -12.96
C CYS A 49 -4.68 0.23 -13.64
N ALA A 50 -4.21 -1.00 -13.84
CA ALA A 50 -5.01 -2.05 -14.47
C ALA A 50 -6.24 -2.38 -13.62
N PHE A 51 -6.07 -2.50 -12.30
CA PHE A 51 -7.12 -2.79 -11.35
C PHE A 51 -8.19 -1.67 -11.33
N MET A 52 -7.79 -0.41 -11.13
CA MET A 52 -8.72 0.72 -11.01
C MET A 52 -9.42 1.09 -12.31
N ARG A 53 -8.81 0.77 -13.47
CA ARG A 53 -9.46 0.96 -14.77
C ARG A 53 -10.80 0.23 -14.86
N GLN A 54 -10.92 -0.94 -14.25
CA GLN A 54 -12.15 -1.75 -14.27
C GLN A 54 -13.28 -1.10 -13.48
N PHE A 55 -12.97 -0.24 -12.52
CA PHE A 55 -13.98 0.43 -11.68
C PHE A 55 -14.67 1.59 -12.39
N GLY A 56 -14.05 2.18 -13.41
CA GLY A 56 -14.61 3.31 -14.15
C GLY A 56 -14.70 4.60 -13.32
N LEU A 57 -13.86 4.76 -12.30
CA LEU A 57 -13.63 6.04 -11.62
C LEU A 57 -12.97 7.02 -12.60
N GLN A 58 -13.27 8.31 -12.46
CA GLN A 58 -12.79 9.30 -13.41
C GLN A 58 -11.32 9.65 -13.20
N ASP A 59 -10.94 9.90 -11.93
CA ASP A 59 -9.61 10.41 -11.60
C ASP A 59 -9.07 9.87 -10.26
N PRO A 60 -8.96 8.53 -10.11
CA PRO A 60 -8.44 7.95 -8.87
C PRO A 60 -6.96 8.32 -8.70
N ILE A 61 -6.54 8.46 -7.45
CA ILE A 61 -5.12 8.61 -7.10
C ILE A 61 -4.57 7.21 -6.74
N LEU A 62 -3.38 6.90 -7.21
CA LEU A 62 -2.74 5.61 -7.01
C LEU A 62 -1.43 5.81 -6.26
N ILE A 63 -1.27 5.13 -5.13
CA ILE A 63 -0.05 5.08 -4.34
C ILE A 63 0.41 3.63 -4.35
N GLY A 64 1.52 3.36 -5.01
CA GLY A 64 2.12 2.04 -5.14
C GLY A 64 3.37 1.86 -4.29
N GLU A 65 3.81 0.60 -4.20
CA GLU A 65 5.05 0.20 -3.53
C GLU A 65 5.16 0.81 -2.13
N ASN A 66 4.12 0.58 -1.30
CA ASN A 66 4.03 1.04 0.09
C ASN A 66 4.22 2.56 0.28
N GLY A 67 3.97 3.38 -0.75
CA GLY A 67 4.13 4.83 -0.68
C GLY A 67 5.26 5.39 -1.52
N ALA A 68 5.98 4.55 -2.26
CA ALA A 68 7.11 4.98 -3.08
C ALA A 68 6.70 5.69 -4.36
N GLU A 69 5.59 5.29 -4.98
CA GLU A 69 5.11 5.84 -6.24
C GLU A 69 3.72 6.45 -6.09
N ILE A 70 3.52 7.66 -6.62
CA ILE A 70 2.22 8.35 -6.60
C ILE A 70 1.86 8.74 -8.03
N GLN A 71 0.67 8.35 -8.47
CA GLN A 71 0.16 8.65 -9.81
C GLN A 71 -1.27 9.16 -9.76
N PHE A 72 -1.60 10.15 -10.59
CA PHE A 72 -2.96 10.66 -10.76
C PHE A 72 -3.59 10.08 -12.02
N GLY A 73 -4.71 9.40 -11.82
CA GLY A 73 -5.42 8.65 -12.83
C GLY A 73 -4.73 7.33 -13.20
N TYR A 74 -5.45 6.50 -13.94
CA TYR A 74 -4.95 5.20 -14.43
C TYR A 74 -4.54 5.22 -15.92
N LYS A 75 -4.69 6.35 -16.60
CA LYS A 75 -4.31 6.51 -18.02
C LYS A 75 -2.80 6.65 -18.17
N LEU A 76 -2.27 6.17 -19.28
CA LEU A 76 -0.85 6.26 -19.63
C LEU A 76 -0.69 7.07 -20.92
N PRO A 77 0.29 7.98 -21.00
CA PRO A 77 1.17 8.42 -19.91
C PRO A 77 0.38 9.11 -18.79
N PRO A 78 0.85 9.04 -17.55
CA PRO A 78 0.14 9.64 -16.42
C PRO A 78 0.16 11.17 -16.49
N ARG A 79 -0.92 11.81 -16.05
CA ARG A 79 -0.98 13.27 -15.91
C ARG A 79 0.00 13.80 -14.86
N TYR A 80 0.21 13.04 -13.79
CA TYR A 80 1.17 13.29 -12.74
C TYR A 80 1.73 11.97 -12.24
N PHE A 81 3.05 11.93 -12.09
CA PHE A 81 3.78 10.81 -11.51
C PHE A 81 4.90 11.33 -10.62
N TYR A 82 5.03 10.78 -9.44
CA TYR A 82 6.10 11.08 -8.49
C TYR A 82 6.64 9.78 -7.93
N ARG A 83 7.95 9.68 -7.80
CA ARG A 83 8.64 8.62 -7.09
C ARG A 83 9.44 9.23 -5.97
N THR A 84 9.21 8.73 -4.75
CA THR A 84 9.91 9.17 -3.55
C THR A 84 11.39 8.79 -3.65
N PRO A 85 12.31 9.77 -3.56
CA PRO A 85 13.73 9.46 -3.52
C PRO A 85 14.10 8.76 -2.21
N TYR A 86 15.11 7.89 -2.26
CA TYR A 86 15.67 7.22 -1.10
C TYR A 86 17.20 7.20 -1.18
N SER A 87 17.87 6.82 -0.07
CA SER A 87 19.32 6.93 0.04
C SER A 87 20.05 5.87 -0.81
N GLU A 88 21.29 6.18 -1.23
CA GLU A 88 22.17 5.20 -1.85
C GLU A 88 22.46 3.98 -0.96
N ARG A 89 22.42 4.16 0.37
CA ARG A 89 22.58 3.06 1.33
C ARG A 89 21.42 2.09 1.22
N ALA A 90 20.19 2.59 1.16
CA ALA A 90 19.01 1.76 0.95
C ALA A 90 19.10 1.01 -0.39
N GLU A 91 19.51 1.68 -1.47
CA GLU A 91 19.68 1.05 -2.78
C GLU A 91 20.73 -0.08 -2.73
N LYS A 92 21.88 0.15 -2.09
CA LYS A 92 22.92 -0.88 -1.90
C LYS A 92 22.41 -2.06 -1.08
N SER A 93 21.62 -1.80 -0.03
CA SER A 93 21.00 -2.82 0.80
C SER A 93 20.03 -3.70 -0.01
N LEU A 94 19.13 -3.07 -0.77
CA LEU A 94 18.17 -3.80 -1.62
C LEU A 94 18.89 -4.70 -2.64
N ARG A 95 19.88 -4.15 -3.35
CA ARG A 95 20.69 -4.92 -4.32
C ARG A 95 21.44 -6.07 -3.67
N PHE A 96 21.98 -5.86 -2.47
CA PHE A 96 22.66 -6.90 -1.71
C PHE A 96 21.72 -8.07 -1.38
N PHE A 97 20.57 -7.78 -0.78
CA PHE A 97 19.60 -8.82 -0.43
C PHE A 97 19.01 -9.52 -1.66
N GLU A 98 18.76 -8.80 -2.74
CA GLU A 98 18.34 -9.40 -4.01
C GLU A 98 19.37 -10.41 -4.52
N ALA A 99 20.66 -10.04 -4.52
CA ALA A 99 21.74 -10.91 -4.97
C ALA A 99 21.91 -12.15 -4.09
N GLU A 100 21.88 -12.02 -2.76
CA GLU A 100 22.00 -13.14 -1.83
C GLU A 100 20.80 -14.09 -1.90
N ILE A 101 19.59 -13.54 -2.03
CA ILE A 101 18.38 -14.37 -2.20
C ILE A 101 18.45 -15.14 -3.53
N LYS A 102 18.76 -14.48 -4.65
CA LYS A 102 18.89 -15.13 -5.97
C LYS A 102 19.99 -16.18 -6.01
N LYS A 103 21.11 -15.95 -5.32
CA LYS A 103 22.21 -16.91 -5.22
C LYS A 103 21.80 -18.20 -4.52
N THR A 104 20.97 -18.09 -3.47
CA THR A 104 20.54 -19.23 -2.65
C THR A 104 19.25 -19.86 -3.17
N LEU A 105 18.36 -19.06 -3.74
CA LEU A 105 17.05 -19.43 -4.27
C LEU A 105 16.91 -18.88 -5.70
N PRO A 106 17.57 -19.49 -6.71
CA PRO A 106 17.62 -18.95 -8.08
C PRO A 106 16.25 -18.85 -8.76
N GLU A 107 15.28 -19.68 -8.35
CA GLU A 107 13.91 -19.70 -8.87
C GLU A 107 12.95 -18.80 -8.07
N MET A 108 13.48 -17.97 -7.15
CA MET A 108 12.64 -17.05 -6.37
C MET A 108 11.94 -16.04 -7.30
N TRP A 109 10.63 -15.96 -7.17
CA TRP A 109 9.88 -14.92 -7.84
C TRP A 109 9.88 -13.64 -7.01
N PHE A 110 10.15 -12.53 -7.67
CA PHE A 110 10.08 -11.19 -7.08
C PHE A 110 8.96 -10.41 -7.73
N GLN A 111 8.16 -9.71 -6.93
CA GLN A 111 7.22 -8.72 -7.47
C GLN A 111 8.01 -7.67 -8.27
N PRO A 112 7.54 -7.25 -9.46
CA PRO A 112 8.29 -6.35 -10.35
C PRO A 112 8.24 -4.89 -9.86
N ASN A 113 8.67 -4.67 -8.62
CA ASN A 113 8.77 -3.35 -8.00
C ASN A 113 9.97 -2.56 -8.53
N LYS A 114 9.95 -1.23 -8.35
CA LYS A 114 11.02 -0.31 -8.77
C LYS A 114 11.82 0.25 -7.59
N THR A 115 11.22 0.29 -6.41
CA THR A 115 11.77 0.97 -5.23
C THR A 115 11.89 0.08 -4.00
N GLU A 116 11.26 -1.06 -4.01
CA GLU A 116 11.34 -2.07 -2.95
C GLU A 116 11.62 -3.46 -3.53
N LEU A 117 12.06 -4.39 -2.69
CA LEU A 117 12.33 -5.76 -3.07
C LEU A 117 11.34 -6.68 -2.36
N SER A 118 10.52 -7.39 -3.13
CA SER A 118 9.48 -8.28 -2.58
C SER A 118 9.62 -9.70 -3.12
N PRO A 119 10.41 -10.58 -2.46
CA PRO A 119 10.46 -12.00 -2.76
C PRO A 119 9.22 -12.74 -2.24
N PHE A 120 8.70 -13.69 -3.02
CA PHE A 120 7.55 -14.53 -2.70
C PHE A 120 7.96 -15.99 -2.52
N PRO A 121 8.31 -16.43 -1.30
CA PRO A 121 8.64 -17.82 -0.99
C PRO A 121 7.44 -18.75 -1.22
N LYS A 122 7.67 -19.91 -1.80
CA LYS A 122 6.63 -20.91 -2.10
C LYS A 122 6.51 -22.02 -1.03
N SER A 123 7.41 -22.02 -0.06
CA SER A 123 7.45 -23.04 0.99
C SER A 123 8.00 -22.50 2.32
N ALA A 124 7.64 -23.14 3.42
CA ALA A 124 8.20 -22.80 4.76
C ALA A 124 9.73 -22.81 4.76
N ARG A 125 10.35 -23.76 4.03
CA ARG A 125 11.81 -23.82 3.91
C ARG A 125 12.41 -22.59 3.23
N GLU A 126 11.77 -22.06 2.17
CA GLU A 126 12.24 -20.84 1.52
C GLU A 126 12.09 -19.62 2.43
N PHE A 127 11.01 -19.55 3.24
CA PHE A 127 10.87 -18.53 4.29
C PHE A 127 12.01 -18.60 5.29
N GLU A 128 12.35 -19.78 5.82
CA GLU A 128 13.47 -19.99 6.75
C GLU A 128 14.82 -19.60 6.15
N ILE A 129 15.03 -19.87 4.87
CA ILE A 129 16.27 -19.47 4.16
C ILE A 129 16.37 -17.94 4.11
N ILE A 130 15.28 -17.24 3.75
CA ILE A 130 15.29 -15.76 3.71
C ILE A 130 15.49 -15.19 5.12
N ASP A 131 14.82 -15.72 6.13
CA ASP A 131 15.04 -15.32 7.54
C ASP A 131 16.51 -15.49 7.94
N THR A 132 17.15 -16.59 7.51
CA THR A 132 18.56 -16.85 7.79
C THR A 132 19.48 -15.86 7.07
N ILE A 133 19.20 -15.55 5.80
CA ILE A 133 19.92 -14.50 5.06
C ILE A 133 19.83 -13.17 5.78
N ILE A 134 18.63 -12.77 6.19
CA ILE A 134 18.40 -11.52 6.93
C ILE A 134 19.18 -11.53 8.26
N ALA A 135 19.10 -12.62 9.01
CA ALA A 135 19.76 -12.73 10.31
C ALA A 135 21.29 -12.64 10.21
N ASN A 136 21.88 -13.29 9.18
CA ASN A 136 23.31 -13.32 8.95
C ASN A 136 23.87 -12.00 8.40
N HIS A 137 23.02 -11.15 7.82
CA HIS A 137 23.43 -9.91 7.15
C HIS A 137 22.71 -8.66 7.68
N ARG A 138 22.44 -8.63 8.99
CA ARG A 138 21.77 -7.46 9.63
C ARG A 138 22.53 -6.15 9.43
N ASP A 139 23.86 -6.21 9.37
CA ASP A 139 24.74 -5.07 9.09
C ASP A 139 24.55 -4.49 7.68
N LYS A 140 24.01 -5.27 6.75
CA LYS A 140 23.70 -4.84 5.38
C LYS A 140 22.30 -4.22 5.25
N ALA A 141 21.42 -4.37 6.23
CA ALA A 141 20.09 -3.80 6.22
C ALA A 141 20.10 -2.30 6.64
N GLN A 142 20.86 -1.48 5.91
CA GLN A 142 21.02 -0.06 6.20
C GLN A 142 19.99 0.78 5.46
N ASP A 143 19.34 1.68 6.17
CA ASP A 143 18.31 2.58 5.64
C ASP A 143 17.13 1.84 4.97
N ILE A 144 16.92 0.57 5.32
CA ILE A 144 15.75 -0.22 4.93
C ILE A 144 15.06 -0.79 6.18
N ARG A 145 13.79 -1.11 6.03
CA ARG A 145 13.04 -1.95 6.95
C ARG A 145 12.56 -3.19 6.20
N ILE A 146 12.45 -4.29 6.92
CA ILE A 146 12.02 -5.56 6.36
C ILE A 146 10.73 -5.96 7.06
N LEU A 147 9.68 -6.17 6.27
CA LEU A 147 8.39 -6.67 6.73
C LEU A 147 8.22 -8.11 6.25
N LYS A 148 7.74 -8.96 7.12
CA LYS A 148 7.41 -10.37 6.80
C LYS A 148 5.91 -10.55 6.84
N TYR A 149 5.36 -11.06 5.76
CA TYR A 149 3.96 -11.44 5.61
C TYR A 149 3.81 -12.96 5.55
N HIS A 150 2.60 -13.43 5.36
CA HIS A 150 2.32 -14.87 5.26
C HIS A 150 2.78 -15.47 3.92
N ASP A 151 2.93 -14.66 2.88
CA ASP A 151 3.22 -15.04 1.50
C ASP A 151 4.48 -14.37 0.92
N CYS A 152 5.00 -13.31 1.55
CA CYS A 152 6.16 -12.58 1.04
C CYS A 152 6.97 -11.89 2.14
N PHE A 153 8.08 -11.29 1.73
CA PHE A 153 8.78 -10.26 2.47
C PHE A 153 8.80 -8.98 1.65
N ASP A 154 8.74 -7.82 2.33
CA ASP A 154 9.00 -6.52 1.71
C ASP A 154 10.24 -5.89 2.33
N PHE A 155 11.26 -5.62 1.52
CA PHE A 155 12.44 -4.84 1.88
C PHE A 155 12.22 -3.44 1.34
N ILE A 156 11.96 -2.47 2.22
CA ILE A 156 11.46 -1.15 1.87
C ILE A 156 12.46 -0.09 2.37
N PRO A 157 12.85 0.93 1.57
CA PRO A 157 13.61 2.07 2.08
C PRO A 157 12.95 2.70 3.31
N ALA A 158 13.74 3.02 4.33
CA ALA A 158 13.23 3.38 5.67
C ALA A 158 12.31 4.62 5.67
N ASN A 159 12.55 5.55 4.74
CA ASN A 159 11.74 6.77 4.58
C ASN A 159 10.43 6.56 3.80
N ILE A 160 10.23 5.39 3.19
CA ILE A 160 9.04 5.08 2.39
C ILE A 160 8.01 4.34 3.25
N ASN A 161 6.82 4.89 3.37
CA ASN A 161 5.65 4.24 3.96
C ASN A 161 4.36 4.94 3.52
N LYS A 162 3.22 4.26 3.66
CA LYS A 162 1.91 4.77 3.27
C LYS A 162 1.58 6.12 3.93
N GLY A 163 1.97 6.35 5.18
CA GLY A 163 1.72 7.62 5.88
C GLY A 163 2.55 8.78 5.35
N ALA A 164 3.85 8.55 5.03
CA ALA A 164 4.68 9.57 4.40
C ALA A 164 4.12 10.00 3.04
N ALA A 165 3.65 9.03 2.24
CA ALA A 165 2.99 9.31 0.98
C ALA A 165 1.71 10.12 1.14
N LEU A 166 0.91 9.85 2.19
CA LEU A 166 -0.31 10.64 2.46
C LEU A 166 -0.01 12.06 2.90
N ARG A 167 1.02 12.32 3.70
CA ARG A 167 1.45 13.69 4.04
C ARG A 167 1.84 14.45 2.78
N PHE A 168 2.68 13.85 1.95
CA PHE A 168 3.07 14.43 0.67
C PHE A 168 1.86 14.70 -0.23
N LEU A 169 0.91 13.76 -0.30
CA LEU A 169 -0.30 13.90 -1.10
C LEU A 169 -1.21 15.01 -0.57
N ALA A 170 -1.38 15.12 0.76
CA ALA A 170 -2.15 16.18 1.39
C ALA A 170 -1.59 17.56 1.04
N ASP A 171 -0.28 17.75 1.19
CA ASP A 171 0.41 18.99 0.79
C ASP A 171 0.21 19.28 -0.70
N LYS A 172 0.37 18.27 -1.55
CA LYS A 172 0.20 18.40 -3.00
C LYS A 172 -1.22 18.80 -3.42
N LEU A 173 -2.22 18.34 -2.69
CA LEU A 173 -3.63 18.62 -2.93
C LEU A 173 -4.12 19.90 -2.24
N GLY A 174 -3.34 20.46 -1.33
CA GLY A 174 -3.72 21.62 -0.51
C GLY A 174 -4.86 21.30 0.47
N ILE A 175 -4.90 20.08 1.02
CA ILE A 175 -5.92 19.65 1.98
C ILE A 175 -5.29 19.36 3.34
N SER A 176 -6.09 19.49 4.40
CA SER A 176 -5.68 19.06 5.75
C SER A 176 -5.70 17.54 5.85
N THR A 177 -4.78 16.97 6.63
CA THR A 177 -4.81 15.54 6.98
C THR A 177 -6.08 15.14 7.72
N GLU A 178 -6.72 16.08 8.43
CA GLU A 178 -8.05 15.89 9.08
C GLU A 178 -9.19 15.61 8.07
N GLU A 179 -8.98 15.99 6.81
CA GLU A 179 -9.96 15.77 5.73
C GLU A 179 -9.73 14.44 4.99
N ILE A 180 -8.77 13.63 5.45
CA ILE A 180 -8.44 12.30 4.93
C ILE A 180 -9.12 11.24 5.79
N CYS A 181 -9.76 10.29 5.12
CA CYS A 181 -10.24 9.06 5.72
C CYS A 181 -9.49 7.86 5.13
N CYS A 182 -8.99 6.97 5.99
CA CYS A 182 -8.26 5.77 5.58
C CYS A 182 -8.98 4.49 5.98
N ILE A 183 -8.96 3.48 5.11
CA ILE A 183 -9.46 2.13 5.36
C ILE A 183 -8.35 1.13 5.01
N GLY A 184 -8.04 0.21 5.92
CA GLY A 184 -7.01 -0.82 5.72
C GLY A 184 -7.21 -2.02 6.65
N ASP A 185 -6.44 -3.10 6.46
CA ASP A 185 -6.62 -4.37 7.17
C ASP A 185 -5.36 -4.89 7.88
N SER A 186 -4.22 -4.25 7.67
CA SER A 186 -2.95 -4.81 8.12
C SER A 186 -1.97 -3.77 8.69
N LYS A 187 -0.83 -4.26 9.22
CA LYS A 187 0.16 -3.41 9.90
C LYS A 187 0.85 -2.40 8.98
N ASN A 188 0.95 -2.65 7.68
CA ASN A 188 1.51 -1.67 6.74
C ASN A 188 0.60 -0.44 6.54
N ASP A 189 -0.66 -0.52 7.00
CA ASP A 189 -1.62 0.59 6.99
C ASP A 189 -1.49 1.50 8.21
N PHE A 190 -0.86 1.02 9.30
CA PHE A 190 -0.71 1.81 10.52
C PHE A 190 -0.11 3.19 10.28
N PRO A 191 0.94 3.36 9.44
CA PRO A 191 1.44 4.69 9.13
C PRO A 191 0.41 5.63 8.49
N MET A 192 -0.55 5.12 7.67
CA MET A 192 -1.60 6.00 7.12
C MET A 192 -2.69 6.31 8.16
N PHE A 193 -2.99 5.39 9.10
CA PHE A 193 -3.90 5.64 10.21
C PHE A 193 -3.36 6.73 11.15
N GLU A 194 -2.03 6.81 11.32
CA GLU A 194 -1.40 7.87 12.13
C GLU A 194 -1.55 9.26 11.52
N VAL A 195 -1.74 9.34 10.21
CA VAL A 195 -1.81 10.61 9.46
C VAL A 195 -3.24 11.10 9.27
N ALA A 196 -4.15 10.20 8.95
CA ALA A 196 -5.53 10.53 8.60
C ALA A 196 -6.34 11.03 9.80
N GLY A 197 -7.28 11.94 9.54
CA GLY A 197 -8.24 12.42 10.56
C GLY A 197 -9.23 11.34 10.99
N LYS A 198 -9.58 10.41 10.08
CA LYS A 198 -10.43 9.25 10.40
C LYS A 198 -9.81 7.98 9.80
N SER A 199 -9.86 6.88 10.55
CA SER A 199 -9.32 5.60 10.09
C SER A 199 -10.21 4.44 10.50
N TYR A 200 -10.34 3.45 9.63
CA TYR A 200 -11.11 2.23 9.85
C TYR A 200 -10.25 1.01 9.56
N GLY A 201 -10.25 0.07 10.51
CA GLY A 201 -9.47 -1.15 10.41
C GLY A 201 -10.34 -2.36 10.19
N ILE A 202 -10.25 -3.00 9.02
CA ILE A 202 -11.02 -4.20 8.70
C ILE A 202 -10.36 -5.41 9.32
N LYS A 203 -11.02 -6.04 10.31
CA LYS A 203 -10.57 -7.30 10.93
C LYS A 203 -9.09 -7.30 11.32
N LEU A 204 -8.56 -6.17 11.77
CA LEU A 204 -7.16 -6.04 12.17
C LEU A 204 -6.77 -7.14 13.17
N LYS A 205 -5.70 -7.88 12.88
CA LYS A 205 -5.12 -8.86 13.81
C LYS A 205 -4.54 -8.21 15.06
N SER A 206 -4.10 -6.97 14.95
CA SER A 206 -3.63 -6.14 16.07
C SER A 206 -4.39 -4.83 16.03
N PRO A 207 -5.06 -4.41 17.11
CA PRO A 207 -5.79 -3.15 17.12
C PRO A 207 -4.83 -1.97 16.96
N HIS A 208 -5.32 -0.89 16.36
CA HIS A 208 -4.62 0.39 16.26
C HIS A 208 -5.45 1.47 16.94
N PRO A 209 -4.87 2.32 17.84
CA PRO A 209 -5.63 3.24 18.67
C PRO A 209 -6.42 4.31 17.89
N LYS A 210 -5.96 4.64 16.67
CA LYS A 210 -6.64 5.61 15.79
C LYS A 210 -7.58 4.96 14.77
N ALA A 211 -7.64 3.65 14.68
CA ALA A 211 -8.51 2.97 13.71
C ALA A 211 -9.75 2.38 14.40
N VAL A 212 -10.91 2.80 13.97
CA VAL A 212 -12.19 2.20 14.40
C VAL A 212 -12.28 0.80 13.79
N PRO A 213 -12.45 -0.24 14.59
CA PRO A 213 -12.59 -1.61 14.08
C PRO A 213 -13.91 -1.77 13.33
N VAL A 214 -13.86 -2.39 12.16
CA VAL A 214 -15.03 -2.73 11.33
C VAL A 214 -14.92 -4.16 10.79
N GLY A 215 -16.06 -4.76 10.47
CA GLY A 215 -16.13 -6.13 9.97
C GLY A 215 -15.90 -6.26 8.46
N SER A 216 -16.13 -5.18 7.70
CA SER A 216 -16.03 -5.19 6.23
C SER A 216 -15.84 -3.80 5.65
N LEU A 217 -15.45 -3.76 4.36
CA LEU A 217 -15.39 -2.50 3.61
C LEU A 217 -16.77 -1.85 3.48
N GLU A 218 -17.81 -2.63 3.27
CA GLU A 218 -19.18 -2.13 3.16
C GLU A 218 -19.60 -1.37 4.43
N GLU A 219 -19.35 -1.96 5.61
CA GLU A 219 -19.60 -1.32 6.89
C GLU A 219 -18.81 -0.01 7.04
N ALA A 220 -17.52 -0.02 6.69
CA ALA A 220 -16.69 1.19 6.73
C ALA A 220 -17.23 2.29 5.82
N LEU A 221 -17.56 1.95 4.56
CA LEU A 221 -18.10 2.91 3.60
C LEU A 221 -19.46 3.47 4.04
N ASP A 222 -20.31 2.63 4.61
CA ASP A 222 -21.60 3.03 5.16
C ASP A 222 -21.43 4.06 6.29
N ILE A 223 -20.48 3.85 7.19
CA ILE A 223 -20.21 4.79 8.29
C ILE A 223 -19.64 6.09 7.75
N VAL A 224 -18.68 6.00 6.82
CA VAL A 224 -17.96 7.16 6.27
C VAL A 224 -18.90 8.07 5.48
N LEU A 225 -19.77 7.50 4.65
CA LEU A 225 -20.59 8.28 3.70
C LEU A 225 -21.98 8.66 4.23
N LYS A 226 -22.45 8.05 5.33
CA LYS A 226 -23.70 8.49 6.01
C LYS A 226 -23.49 9.67 6.96
N ASN A 227 -22.26 9.91 7.39
CA ASN A 227 -21.90 10.98 8.30
C ASN A 227 -21.40 12.26 7.59
N GLU A 228 -21.57 12.34 6.28
CA GLU A 228 -21.33 13.50 5.41
C GLU A 228 -22.61 13.95 4.69
#